data_1bbada166942292b14dc0a25b910e4bd
#
_entry.id   1bbada166942292b14dc0a25b910e4bd
#
_cell.length_a   1.000
_cell.length_b   1.000
_cell.length_c   1.000
_cell.angle_alpha   90.00
_cell.angle_beta   90.00
_cell.angle_gamma   90.00
#
_symmetry.space_group_name_H-M   'P 1'
#
loop_
_entity.id
_entity.type
_entity.pdbx_description
1 polymer ?
#
loop_
_entity_poly.entity_id
_entity_poly.type
_entity_poly.pdbx_seq_one_letter_code
_entity_poly.pdbx_strand_id
1 'polypeptide(L)'
;MNESLLKEIEEQNLEIIEMNFKGNLKGLYCDNTIAIDSRLDTESEKNCILAEELGHHYTSLGNILSTNNIENAKQEKRAKNWGYEKLVTLSSLISAFEKGIRSKNDLSDYLNVTEEFLEYALAHYREKYGIFCEVDNYIVYFEPTLIILKRI
;
A
#
# COMPACT_ATOMS: atom_id res chain seq x y z
N MET A 1 -0.24 -9.86 -11.05
CA MET A 1 0.02 -9.35 -9.69
C MET A 1 1.46 -8.87 -9.57
N ASN A 2 1.75 -8.07 -8.58
CA ASN A 2 3.08 -7.51 -8.35
C ASN A 2 4.07 -8.62 -7.97
N GLU A 3 5.06 -8.87 -8.82
CA GLU A 3 6.03 -9.97 -8.61
C GLU A 3 6.88 -9.79 -7.36
N SER A 4 7.28 -8.54 -7.06
CA SER A 4 8.05 -8.25 -5.86
C SER A 4 7.25 -8.57 -4.59
N LEU A 5 5.96 -8.25 -4.59
CA LEU A 5 5.06 -8.53 -3.48
C LEU A 5 4.86 -10.03 -3.30
N LEU A 6 4.63 -10.76 -4.39
CA LEU A 6 4.46 -12.21 -4.35
C LEU A 6 5.73 -12.92 -3.88
N LYS A 7 6.88 -12.46 -4.33
CA LYS A 7 8.17 -13.01 -3.90
C LYS A 7 8.37 -12.82 -2.40
N GLU A 8 8.05 -11.65 -1.87
CA GLU A 8 8.17 -11.38 -0.44
C GLU A 8 7.24 -12.26 0.38
N ILE A 9 6.00 -12.44 -0.10
CA ILE A 9 5.03 -13.34 0.54
C ILE A 9 5.57 -14.77 0.60
N GLU A 10 6.15 -15.25 -0.49
CA GLU A 10 6.77 -16.56 -0.56
C GLU A 10 7.97 -16.68 0.39
N GLU A 11 8.84 -15.68 0.42
CA GLU A 11 10.01 -15.65 1.30
C GLU A 11 9.63 -15.66 2.78
N GLN A 12 8.46 -15.13 3.12
CA GLN A 12 7.92 -15.16 4.49
C GLN A 12 7.17 -16.45 4.81
N ASN A 13 7.16 -17.41 3.88
CA ASN A 13 6.44 -18.68 4.04
C ASN A 13 4.94 -18.49 4.29
N LEU A 14 4.35 -17.52 3.61
CA LEU A 14 2.92 -17.25 3.71
C LEU A 14 2.19 -17.90 2.53
N GLU A 15 1.01 -18.39 2.80
CA GLU A 15 0.11 -18.91 1.77
C GLU A 15 -0.90 -17.85 1.36
N ILE A 16 -1.28 -17.86 0.08
CA ILE A 16 -2.34 -17.02 -0.44
C ILE A 16 -3.50 -17.94 -0.83
N ILE A 17 -4.69 -17.67 -0.33
CA ILE A 17 -5.90 -18.39 -0.72
C ILE A 17 -6.96 -17.39 -1.17
N GLU A 18 -7.85 -17.84 -2.04
CA GLU A 18 -9.03 -17.08 -2.44
C GLU A 18 -10.25 -17.66 -1.76
N MET A 19 -11.10 -16.79 -1.24
CA MET A 19 -12.34 -17.17 -0.54
C MET A 19 -13.47 -16.23 -0.88
N ASN A 20 -14.70 -16.71 -0.72
CA ASN A 20 -15.85 -15.83 -0.75
C ASN A 20 -16.10 -15.29 0.67
N PHE A 21 -15.80 -14.03 0.86
CA PHE A 21 -16.13 -13.36 2.12
C PHE A 21 -17.56 -12.86 2.11
N LYS A 22 -18.17 -12.79 3.30
CA LYS A 22 -19.47 -12.18 3.48
C LYS A 22 -19.28 -10.69 3.79
N GLY A 23 -20.19 -9.87 3.26
CA GLY A 23 -20.15 -8.42 3.50
C GLY A 23 -19.05 -7.73 2.72
N ASN A 24 -18.41 -6.75 3.35
CA ASN A 24 -17.45 -5.86 2.70
C ASN A 24 -16.00 -6.25 2.95
N LEU A 25 -15.74 -7.33 3.66
CA LEU A 25 -14.38 -7.78 3.92
C LEU A 25 -13.75 -8.26 2.62
N LYS A 26 -12.55 -7.78 2.29
CA LYS A 26 -11.85 -8.10 1.05
C LYS A 26 -10.58 -8.90 1.26
N GLY A 27 -10.05 -8.92 2.47
CA GLY A 27 -8.84 -9.66 2.80
C GLY A 27 -8.79 -9.99 4.28
N LEU A 28 -7.95 -10.96 4.61
CA LEU A 28 -7.73 -11.40 5.99
C LEU A 28 -6.35 -12.00 6.11
N TYR A 29 -5.64 -11.67 7.17
CA TYR A 29 -4.38 -12.31 7.54
C TYR A 29 -4.60 -13.14 8.82
N CYS A 30 -4.25 -14.42 8.78
CA CYS A 30 -4.36 -15.31 9.93
C CYS A 30 -3.46 -16.55 9.74
N ASP A 31 -2.75 -16.93 10.78
CA ASP A 31 -1.95 -18.17 10.79
C ASP A 31 -1.06 -18.37 9.56
N ASN A 32 -0.25 -17.35 9.25
CA ASN A 32 0.65 -17.37 8.09
C ASN A 32 -0.08 -17.58 6.76
N THR A 33 -1.34 -17.19 6.70
CA THR A 33 -2.15 -17.28 5.49
C THR A 33 -2.77 -15.92 5.20
N ILE A 34 -2.69 -15.50 3.95
CA ILE A 34 -3.42 -14.33 3.43
C ILE A 34 -4.58 -14.84 2.60
N ALA A 35 -5.80 -14.50 3.03
CA ALA A 35 -6.99 -14.81 2.25
C ALA A 35 -7.46 -13.53 1.54
N ILE A 36 -7.76 -13.62 0.27
CA ILE A 36 -8.32 -12.52 -0.51
C ILE A 36 -9.69 -12.91 -1.07
N ASP A 37 -10.54 -11.90 -1.24
CA ASP A 37 -11.88 -12.12 -1.75
C ASP A 37 -11.82 -12.54 -3.23
N SER A 38 -12.47 -13.64 -3.55
CA SER A 38 -12.55 -14.13 -4.93
C SER A 38 -13.32 -13.20 -5.87
N ARG A 39 -14.07 -12.22 -5.33
CA ARG A 39 -14.80 -11.23 -6.12
C ARG A 39 -13.95 -10.07 -6.60
N LEU A 40 -12.68 -9.97 -6.17
CA LEU A 40 -11.77 -8.93 -6.65
C LEU A 40 -11.52 -9.11 -8.15
N ASP A 41 -11.82 -8.09 -8.94
CA ASP A 41 -11.82 -8.18 -10.39
C ASP A 41 -10.49 -7.84 -11.03
N THR A 42 -9.72 -6.92 -10.44
CA THR A 42 -8.51 -6.39 -11.06
C THR A 42 -7.27 -6.77 -10.29
N GLU A 43 -6.14 -6.79 -11.00
CA GLU A 43 -4.83 -6.99 -10.36
C GLU A 43 -4.50 -5.87 -9.38
N SER A 44 -4.88 -4.64 -9.72
CA SER A 44 -4.66 -3.49 -8.84
C SER A 44 -5.36 -3.66 -7.49
N GLU A 45 -6.61 -4.10 -7.49
CA GLU A 45 -7.33 -4.39 -6.25
C GLU A 45 -6.65 -5.48 -5.44
N LYS A 46 -6.24 -6.58 -6.11
CA LYS A 46 -5.56 -7.69 -5.45
C LYS A 46 -4.23 -7.26 -4.85
N ASN A 47 -3.45 -6.48 -5.57
CA ASN A 47 -2.17 -5.94 -5.07
C ASN A 47 -2.37 -5.13 -3.80
N CYS A 48 -3.36 -4.25 -3.79
CA CYS A 48 -3.64 -3.39 -2.64
C CYS A 48 -4.02 -4.21 -1.40
N ILE A 49 -4.88 -5.20 -1.57
CA ILE A 49 -5.30 -6.06 -0.46
C ILE A 49 -4.14 -6.93 0.03
N LEU A 50 -3.38 -7.53 -0.89
CA LEU A 50 -2.21 -8.35 -0.51
C LEU A 50 -1.18 -7.52 0.27
N ALA A 51 -0.93 -6.29 -0.15
CA ALA A 51 0.01 -5.41 0.55
C ALA A 51 -0.47 -5.06 1.96
N GLU A 52 -1.76 -4.79 2.13
CA GLU A 52 -2.33 -4.52 3.45
C GLU A 52 -2.22 -5.74 4.37
N GLU A 53 -2.57 -6.92 3.87
CA GLU A 53 -2.51 -8.14 4.67
C GLU A 53 -1.07 -8.54 5.00
N LEU A 54 -0.14 -8.33 4.07
CA LEU A 54 1.28 -8.50 4.38
C LEU A 54 1.74 -7.48 5.43
N GLY A 55 1.19 -6.28 5.39
CA GLY A 55 1.39 -5.27 6.43
C GLY A 55 0.96 -5.77 7.80
N HIS A 56 -0.16 -6.47 7.89
CA HIS A 56 -0.59 -7.10 9.13
C HIS A 56 0.42 -8.14 9.62
N HIS A 57 0.99 -8.92 8.71
CA HIS A 57 2.03 -9.89 9.06
C HIS A 57 3.22 -9.22 9.76
N TYR A 58 3.69 -8.10 9.22
CA TYR A 58 4.87 -7.42 9.77
C TYR A 58 4.58 -6.57 11.00
N THR A 59 3.37 -6.02 11.12
CA THR A 59 3.07 -5.03 12.16
C THR A 59 2.27 -5.58 13.32
N SER A 60 1.70 -6.78 13.21
CA SER A 60 0.85 -7.39 14.24
C SER A 60 1.60 -8.36 15.15
N LEU A 61 2.91 -8.23 15.27
CA LEU A 61 3.73 -9.14 16.07
C LEU A 61 3.31 -9.13 17.53
N GLY A 62 2.80 -10.27 18.00
CA GLY A 62 2.61 -10.58 19.40
C GLY A 62 1.30 -10.12 20.01
N ASN A 63 0.38 -9.52 19.29
CA ASN A 63 -0.88 -9.06 19.88
C ASN A 63 -2.07 -9.22 18.94
N ILE A 64 -2.55 -10.43 18.87
CA ILE A 64 -3.50 -10.84 17.86
C ILE A 64 -4.96 -10.57 18.27
N LEU A 65 -5.25 -10.42 19.55
CA LEU A 65 -6.61 -10.31 20.05
C LEU A 65 -6.74 -9.20 21.11
N SER A 66 -6.49 -7.97 20.69
CA SER A 66 -6.86 -6.84 21.53
C SER A 66 -8.36 -6.62 21.45
N THR A 67 -9.03 -6.57 22.60
CA THR A 67 -10.43 -6.15 22.69
C THR A 67 -10.55 -4.64 22.70
N ASN A 68 -9.43 -3.92 22.70
CA ASN A 68 -9.40 -2.46 22.73
C ASN A 68 -9.52 -1.90 21.30
N ASN A 69 -10.60 -1.20 21.02
CA ASN A 69 -10.87 -0.61 19.71
C ASN A 69 -9.78 0.39 19.26
N ILE A 70 -9.16 1.10 20.21
CA ILE A 70 -8.08 2.06 19.91
C ILE A 70 -6.85 1.33 19.40
N GLU A 71 -6.46 0.24 20.08
CA GLU A 71 -5.31 -0.56 19.67
C GLU A 71 -5.55 -1.23 18.32
N ASN A 72 -6.76 -1.72 18.07
CA ASN A 72 -7.13 -2.31 16.79
C ASN A 72 -7.05 -1.29 15.66
N ALA A 73 -7.51 -0.07 15.89
CA ALA A 73 -7.43 1.02 14.91
C ALA A 73 -5.98 1.39 14.59
N LYS A 74 -5.11 1.41 15.62
CA LYS A 74 -3.68 1.67 15.44
C LYS A 74 -3.00 0.57 14.63
N GLN A 75 -3.34 -0.70 14.89
CA GLN A 75 -2.81 -1.82 14.14
C GLN A 75 -3.23 -1.78 12.69
N GLU A 76 -4.51 -1.48 12.43
CA GLU A 76 -5.02 -1.31 11.07
C GLU A 76 -4.27 -0.21 10.34
N LYS A 77 -4.08 0.93 10.99
CA LYS A 77 -3.36 2.05 10.39
C LYS A 77 -1.92 1.69 10.06
N ARG A 78 -1.22 0.99 10.97
CA ARG A 78 0.16 0.55 10.73
C ARG A 78 0.25 -0.41 9.55
N ALA A 79 -0.66 -1.37 9.47
CA ALA A 79 -0.69 -2.32 8.36
C ALA A 79 -0.94 -1.63 7.03
N LYS A 80 -1.92 -0.73 6.98
CA LYS A 80 -2.22 0.05 5.78
C LYS A 80 -1.06 0.93 5.36
N ASN A 81 -0.44 1.64 6.31
CA ASN A 81 0.70 2.50 6.04
C ASN A 81 1.88 1.68 5.49
N TRP A 82 2.11 0.51 6.03
CA TRP A 82 3.12 -0.40 5.48
C TRP A 82 2.82 -0.73 4.02
N GLY A 83 1.58 -1.06 3.71
CA GLY A 83 1.14 -1.35 2.34
C GLY A 83 1.31 -0.17 1.40
N TYR A 84 0.98 1.04 1.84
CA TYR A 84 1.17 2.25 1.04
C TYR A 84 2.64 2.44 0.67
N GLU A 85 3.53 2.32 1.64
CA GLU A 85 4.97 2.50 1.39
C GLU A 85 5.57 1.36 0.58
N LYS A 86 4.96 0.18 0.62
CA LYS A 86 5.40 -0.96 -0.18
C LYS A 86 5.06 -0.79 -1.66
N LEU A 87 3.85 -0.37 -1.98
CA LEU A 87 3.39 -0.28 -3.36
C LEU A 87 3.56 1.10 -4.00
N VAL A 88 3.56 2.16 -3.19
CA VAL A 88 3.73 3.53 -3.66
C VAL A 88 5.00 4.09 -3.01
N THR A 89 6.15 3.70 -3.54
CA THR A 89 7.43 4.16 -3.00
C THR A 89 7.74 5.56 -3.54
N LEU A 90 8.53 6.34 -2.78
CA LEU A 90 8.98 7.64 -3.26
C LEU A 90 9.78 7.49 -4.55
N SER A 91 10.58 6.44 -4.64
CA SER A 91 11.37 6.13 -5.85
C SER A 91 10.47 5.87 -7.07
N SER A 92 9.36 5.15 -6.88
CA SER A 92 8.42 4.88 -7.97
C SER A 92 7.67 6.13 -8.43
N LEU A 93 7.35 7.03 -7.51
CA LEU A 93 6.75 8.32 -7.84
C LEU A 93 7.71 9.16 -8.69
N ILE A 94 8.98 9.18 -8.34
CA ILE A 94 10.02 9.89 -9.10
C ILE A 94 10.19 9.26 -10.48
N SER A 95 10.23 7.93 -10.56
CA SER A 95 10.33 7.22 -11.84
C SER A 95 9.16 7.54 -12.77
N ALA A 96 7.96 7.58 -12.22
CA ALA A 96 6.76 7.96 -12.99
C ALA A 96 6.88 9.39 -13.52
N PHE A 97 7.34 10.31 -12.68
CA PHE A 97 7.56 11.69 -13.07
C PHE A 97 8.55 11.78 -14.24
N GLU A 98 9.66 11.06 -14.18
CA GLU A 98 10.67 11.05 -15.24
C GLU A 98 10.13 10.49 -16.55
N LYS A 99 9.16 9.60 -16.48
CA LYS A 99 8.47 9.06 -17.67
C LYS A 99 7.36 9.94 -18.20
N GLY A 100 7.18 11.11 -17.62
CA GLY A 100 6.17 12.07 -18.07
C GLY A 100 4.76 11.82 -17.56
N ILE A 101 4.58 10.92 -16.60
CA ILE A 101 3.28 10.61 -16.03
C ILE A 101 2.85 11.74 -15.10
N ARG A 102 1.66 12.31 -15.32
CA ARG A 102 1.17 13.48 -14.58
C ARG A 102 -0.22 13.33 -14.00
N SER A 103 -1.09 12.50 -14.60
CA SER A 103 -2.44 12.32 -14.08
C SER A 103 -2.47 11.24 -12.98
N LYS A 104 -3.42 11.39 -12.07
CA LYS A 104 -3.64 10.39 -11.02
C LYS A 104 -4.01 9.03 -11.61
N ASN A 105 -4.83 9.02 -12.64
CA ASN A 105 -5.24 7.77 -13.30
C ASN A 105 -4.02 7.05 -13.90
N ASP A 106 -3.19 7.77 -14.66
CA ASP A 106 -2.00 7.18 -15.27
C ASP A 106 -1.00 6.73 -14.21
N LEU A 107 -0.88 7.48 -13.12
CA LEU A 107 0.02 7.13 -12.03
C LEU A 107 -0.45 5.85 -11.31
N SER A 108 -1.74 5.73 -11.04
CA SER A 108 -2.28 4.51 -10.42
C SER A 108 -2.08 3.30 -11.32
N ASP A 109 -2.27 3.46 -12.63
CA ASP A 109 -2.02 2.39 -13.59
C ASP A 109 -0.53 2.00 -13.63
N TYR A 110 0.36 2.98 -13.64
CA TYR A 110 1.80 2.74 -13.63
C TYR A 110 2.25 1.97 -12.39
N LEU A 111 1.68 2.31 -11.23
CA LEU A 111 2.00 1.66 -9.96
C LEU A 111 1.22 0.36 -9.74
N ASN A 112 0.27 0.08 -10.60
CA ASN A 112 -0.63 -1.06 -10.51
C ASN A 112 -1.36 -1.14 -9.15
N VAL A 113 -1.89 0.01 -8.76
CA VAL A 113 -2.74 0.18 -7.58
C VAL A 113 -4.04 0.87 -7.98
N THR A 114 -5.03 0.85 -7.11
CA THR A 114 -6.26 1.61 -7.35
C THR A 114 -6.03 3.10 -7.11
N GLU A 115 -6.82 3.95 -7.73
CA GLU A 115 -6.74 5.40 -7.48
C GLU A 115 -7.00 5.74 -6.01
N GLU A 116 -7.94 5.05 -5.39
CA GLU A 116 -8.25 5.22 -3.97
C GLU A 116 -7.02 4.89 -3.10
N PHE A 117 -6.35 3.77 -3.38
CA PHE A 117 -5.14 3.39 -2.67
C PHE A 117 -4.04 4.45 -2.84
N LEU A 118 -3.87 4.95 -4.06
CA LEU A 118 -2.91 6.03 -4.33
C LEU A 118 -3.21 7.28 -3.51
N GLU A 119 -4.48 7.70 -3.44
CA GLU A 119 -4.88 8.85 -2.64
C GLU A 119 -4.57 8.67 -1.16
N TYR A 120 -4.86 7.50 -0.61
CA TYR A 120 -4.53 7.19 0.79
C TYR A 120 -3.02 7.14 1.02
N ALA A 121 -2.27 6.62 0.07
CA ALA A 121 -0.81 6.58 0.17
C ALA A 121 -0.22 7.99 0.20
N LEU A 122 -0.71 8.88 -0.66
CA LEU A 122 -0.28 10.28 -0.67
C LEU A 122 -0.67 11.02 0.60
N ALA A 123 -1.86 10.72 1.14
CA ALA A 123 -2.29 11.27 2.43
C ALA A 123 -1.38 10.78 3.56
N HIS A 124 -0.98 9.52 3.53
CA HIS A 124 -0.03 8.96 4.48
C HIS A 124 1.32 9.69 4.43
N TYR A 125 1.86 9.93 3.23
CA TYR A 125 3.10 10.66 3.09
C TYR A 125 2.99 12.11 3.56
N ARG A 126 1.84 12.73 3.32
CA ARG A 126 1.56 14.09 3.82
C ARG A 126 1.58 14.14 5.35
N GLU A 127 0.99 13.14 5.99
CA GLU A 127 1.02 13.01 7.44
C GLU A 127 2.44 12.77 7.96
N LYS A 128 3.20 11.94 7.25
CA LYS A 128 4.56 11.54 7.67
C LYS A 128 5.59 12.64 7.45
N TYR A 129 5.57 13.30 6.30
CA TYR A 129 6.59 14.27 5.88
C TYR A 129 6.12 15.72 5.87
N GLY A 130 4.83 15.97 5.97
CA GLY A 130 4.28 17.32 5.84
C GLY A 130 4.17 17.76 4.39
N ILE A 131 4.57 18.99 4.11
CA ILE A 131 4.40 19.61 2.81
C ILE A 131 5.26 18.93 1.74
N PHE A 132 6.51 18.58 2.06
CA PHE A 132 7.44 17.98 1.12
C PHE A 132 8.49 17.11 1.79
N CYS A 133 9.18 16.29 1.01
CA CYS A 133 10.41 15.64 1.41
C CYS A 133 11.44 15.71 0.27
N GLU A 134 12.71 15.56 0.62
CA GLU A 134 13.80 15.55 -0.33
C GLU A 134 14.31 14.13 -0.55
N VAL A 135 14.46 13.75 -1.80
CA VAL A 135 14.97 12.43 -2.20
C VAL A 135 16.02 12.65 -3.29
N ASP A 136 17.30 12.48 -2.96
CA ASP A 136 18.42 12.72 -3.87
C ASP A 136 18.32 14.12 -4.51
N ASN A 137 18.21 14.20 -5.82
CA ASN A 137 18.12 15.47 -6.56
C ASN A 137 16.67 15.96 -6.73
N TYR A 138 15.73 15.34 -6.04
CA TYR A 138 14.30 15.64 -6.20
C TYR A 138 13.70 16.20 -4.94
N ILE A 139 12.70 17.04 -5.13
CA ILE A 139 11.82 17.50 -4.05
C ILE A 139 10.43 16.97 -4.40
N VAL A 140 9.86 16.20 -3.48
CA VAL A 140 8.53 15.62 -3.64
C VAL A 140 7.57 16.39 -2.74
N TYR A 141 6.68 17.17 -3.33
CA TYR A 141 5.64 17.91 -2.62
C TYR A 141 4.38 17.08 -2.53
N PHE A 142 3.76 17.08 -1.35
CA PHE A 142 2.50 16.39 -1.09
C PHE A 142 1.32 17.36 -0.92
N GLU A 143 1.61 18.65 -0.76
CA GLU A 143 0.60 19.70 -0.64
C GLU A 143 0.96 20.89 -1.52
N PRO A 144 -0.04 21.51 -2.19
CA PRO A 144 -1.48 21.19 -2.16
C PRO A 144 -1.84 19.93 -2.94
N THR A 145 -0.93 19.41 -3.75
CA THR A 145 -1.06 18.17 -4.53
C THR A 145 0.32 17.59 -4.75
N LEU A 146 0.40 16.40 -5.31
CA LEU A 146 1.67 15.77 -5.65
C LEU A 146 2.37 16.56 -6.77
N ILE A 147 3.53 17.10 -6.46
CA ILE A 147 4.39 17.81 -7.41
C ILE A 147 5.83 17.34 -7.16
N ILE A 148 6.51 16.96 -8.22
CA ILE A 148 7.90 16.52 -8.14
C ILE A 148 8.76 17.49 -8.93
N LEU A 149 9.79 18.03 -8.28
CA LEU A 149 10.75 18.94 -8.88
C LEU A 149 12.14 18.33 -8.83
N LYS A 150 12.84 18.45 -9.94
CA LYS A 150 14.23 18.02 -10.01
C LYS A 150 15.13 19.23 -9.75
N ARG A 151 16.11 19.07 -8.86
CA ARG A 151 17.12 20.09 -8.64
C ARG A 151 18.13 20.09 -9.80
N ILE A 152 18.57 21.26 -10.12
CA ILE A 152 19.58 21.46 -11.16
C ILE A 152 20.96 21.47 -10.50
#